data_506ac0ac2a0ad5ed2de8e62e0d1484fe
#
_entry.id   506ac0ac2a0ad5ed2de8e62e0d1484fe
#
_cell.length_a   1.000
_cell.length_b   1.000
_cell.length_c   1.000
_cell.angle_alpha   90.00
_cell.angle_beta   90.00
_cell.angle_gamma   90.00
#
_symmetry.space_group_name_H-M   'P 1'
#
loop_
_entity.id
_entity.type
_entity.pdbx_description
1 polymer ?
#
loop_
_entity_poly.entity_id
_entity_poly.type
_entity_poly.pdbx_seq_one_letter_code
_entity_poly.pdbx_strand_id
1 'polypeptide(L)'
;MIKFIIDEEGLMADELVADMYKENPSLLIPKRSTKGSAGYDFIYPFKEDVVVEGHTEVLIESYVKIEMDPGIVGKMYSRSSLGIKKGIVLANGTGIIDSDFKLSVKIPLVNHNPDLILHSSRTTEKIKQEYPVIRTGEKIAQIVFVNHLVTDDDDTEEVRTGGIGSTGK
;
A
#
# COMPACT_ATOMS: atom_id res chain seq x y z
N MET A 1 7.73 3.89 20.14
CA MET A 1 7.26 5.07 19.36
C MET A 1 6.89 4.60 17.96
N ILE A 2 5.88 5.21 17.32
CA ILE A 2 5.58 4.98 15.89
C ILE A 2 5.34 6.34 15.26
N LYS A 3 6.01 6.63 14.12
CA LYS A 3 5.90 7.91 13.44
C LYS A 3 5.94 7.72 11.92
N PHE A 4 5.05 8.37 11.19
CA PHE A 4 5.12 8.51 9.74
C PHE A 4 5.95 9.75 9.38
N ILE A 5 6.82 9.62 8.39
CA ILE A 5 7.70 10.68 7.88
C ILE A 5 7.55 10.74 6.37
N ILE A 6 7.40 11.93 5.82
CA ILE A 6 7.37 12.12 4.38
C ILE A 6 8.79 12.06 3.81
N ASP A 7 8.96 11.34 2.72
CA ASP A 7 10.14 11.39 1.85
C ASP A 7 10.01 12.60 0.92
N GLU A 8 10.30 13.79 1.46
CA GLU A 8 10.11 15.05 0.72
C GLU A 8 10.97 15.12 -0.54
N GLU A 9 12.20 14.59 -0.51
CA GLU A 9 13.08 14.57 -1.67
C GLU A 9 12.49 13.74 -2.81
N GLY A 10 12.09 12.50 -2.54
CA GLY A 10 11.44 11.64 -3.52
C GLY A 10 10.13 12.21 -4.03
N LEU A 11 9.32 12.77 -3.11
CA LEU A 11 8.04 13.38 -3.45
C LEU A 11 8.19 14.57 -4.43
N MET A 12 9.15 15.46 -4.15
CA MET A 12 9.36 16.66 -4.97
C MET A 12 9.98 16.34 -6.32
N ALA A 13 10.79 15.30 -6.40
CA ALA A 13 11.45 14.88 -7.63
C ALA A 13 10.49 14.19 -8.62
N ASP A 14 9.41 13.59 -8.16
CA ASP A 14 8.49 12.84 -9.03
C ASP A 14 7.44 13.75 -9.66
N GLU A 15 7.53 13.95 -10.97
CA GLU A 15 6.60 14.79 -11.74
C GLU A 15 5.19 14.21 -11.85
N LEU A 16 5.01 12.91 -11.62
CA LEU A 16 3.72 12.24 -11.69
C LEU A 16 2.85 12.48 -10.45
N VAL A 17 3.42 12.94 -9.35
CA VAL A 17 2.69 13.25 -8.12
C VAL A 17 1.79 14.46 -8.32
N ALA A 18 0.55 14.38 -7.81
CA ALA A 18 -0.41 15.48 -7.87
C ALA A 18 0.09 16.71 -7.08
N ASP A 19 -0.04 17.89 -7.68
CA ASP A 19 0.53 19.13 -7.16
C ASP A 19 0.06 19.44 -5.73
N MET A 20 -1.19 19.12 -5.40
CA MET A 20 -1.73 19.27 -4.05
C MET A 20 -0.91 18.58 -2.94
N TYR A 21 -0.23 17.46 -3.26
CA TYR A 21 0.63 16.75 -2.29
C TYR A 21 2.02 17.36 -2.21
N LYS A 22 2.51 17.98 -3.29
CA LYS A 22 3.74 18.77 -3.26
C LYS A 22 3.56 20.07 -2.48
N GLU A 23 2.41 20.72 -2.61
CA GLU A 23 2.05 21.92 -1.86
C GLU A 23 1.81 21.62 -0.37
N ASN A 24 1.20 20.46 -0.06
CA ASN A 24 0.94 20.03 1.30
C ASN A 24 1.26 18.54 1.51
N PRO A 25 2.53 18.17 1.72
CA PRO A 25 2.96 16.79 1.89
C PRO A 25 2.27 16.06 3.06
N SER A 26 1.81 16.80 4.08
CA SER A 26 1.11 16.23 5.23
C SER A 26 -0.20 15.51 4.88
N LEU A 27 -0.75 15.74 3.68
CA LEU A 27 -1.92 15.03 3.17
C LEU A 27 -1.63 13.55 2.90
N LEU A 28 -0.35 13.19 2.65
CA LEU A 28 0.07 11.80 2.43
C LEU A 28 0.23 11.02 3.75
N ILE A 29 0.32 11.69 4.89
CA ILE A 29 0.45 11.01 6.19
C ILE A 29 -0.77 10.09 6.41
N PRO A 30 -0.55 8.77 6.58
CA PRO A 30 -1.63 7.82 6.79
C PRO A 30 -2.45 8.15 8.05
N LYS A 31 -3.77 8.05 7.93
CA LYS A 31 -4.70 8.41 9.01
C LYS A 31 -5.72 7.29 9.23
N ARG A 32 -6.14 7.12 10.48
CA ARG A 32 -7.28 6.28 10.81
C ARG A 32 -8.59 6.96 10.41
N SER A 33 -9.52 6.20 9.86
CA SER A 33 -10.82 6.75 9.45
C SER A 33 -11.71 7.15 10.63
N THR A 34 -11.61 6.42 11.76
CA THR A 34 -12.41 6.66 12.98
C THR A 34 -11.57 6.45 14.24
N LYS A 35 -12.08 6.88 15.40
CA LYS A 35 -11.43 6.65 16.70
C LYS A 35 -11.21 5.15 17.01
N GLY A 36 -12.10 4.28 16.54
CA GLY A 36 -12.03 2.82 16.75
C GLY A 36 -11.31 2.05 15.63
N SER A 37 -10.88 2.72 14.54
CA SER A 37 -10.15 2.04 13.47
C SER A 37 -8.75 1.65 13.94
N ALA A 38 -8.30 0.43 13.62
CA ALA A 38 -6.93 -0.02 13.85
C ALA A 38 -5.98 0.41 12.71
N GLY A 39 -6.48 0.41 11.46
CA GLY A 39 -5.69 0.67 10.27
C GLY A 39 -5.51 2.16 9.96
N TYR A 40 -4.30 2.50 9.54
CA TYR A 40 -3.95 3.80 8.98
C TYR A 40 -3.94 3.68 7.45
N ASP A 41 -4.74 4.49 6.79
CA ASP A 41 -4.96 4.42 5.35
C ASP A 41 -3.88 5.16 4.57
N PHE A 42 -3.29 4.47 3.57
CA PHE A 42 -2.45 5.05 2.53
C PHE A 42 -3.31 5.44 1.34
N ILE A 43 -2.95 6.54 0.68
CA ILE A 43 -3.66 7.05 -0.49
C ILE A 43 -2.80 6.95 -1.76
N TYR A 44 -3.46 6.95 -2.91
CA TYR A 44 -2.84 7.02 -4.23
C TYR A 44 -2.44 8.47 -4.53
N PRO A 45 -1.12 8.78 -4.72
CA PRO A 45 -0.65 10.16 -4.75
C PRO A 45 -0.55 10.78 -6.15
N PHE A 46 -0.71 10.01 -7.23
CA PHE A 46 -0.40 10.46 -8.58
C PHE A 46 -1.52 11.28 -9.23
N LYS A 47 -1.14 12.14 -10.21
CA LYS A 47 -2.05 13.05 -10.94
C LYS A 47 -3.07 12.28 -11.76
N GLU A 48 -2.60 11.23 -12.43
CA GLU A 48 -3.42 10.45 -13.35
C GLU A 48 -3.99 9.23 -12.68
N ASP A 49 -5.24 8.93 -12.98
CA ASP A 49 -5.88 7.70 -12.57
C ASP A 49 -5.17 6.51 -13.22
N VAL A 50 -5.03 5.40 -12.49
CA VAL A 50 -4.45 4.18 -13.04
C VAL A 50 -5.53 3.11 -13.25
N VAL A 51 -5.57 2.57 -14.45
CA VAL A 51 -6.37 1.38 -14.78
C VAL A 51 -5.57 0.15 -14.39
N VAL A 52 -6.15 -0.73 -13.56
CA VAL A 52 -5.50 -1.99 -13.17
C VAL A 52 -6.17 -3.13 -13.94
N GLU A 53 -5.57 -3.49 -15.06
CA GLU A 53 -6.06 -4.58 -15.91
C GLU A 53 -6.01 -5.93 -15.18
N GLY A 54 -6.74 -6.92 -15.69
CA GLY A 54 -6.75 -8.25 -15.11
C GLY A 54 -5.36 -8.89 -15.10
N HIS A 55 -4.98 -9.49 -13.98
CA HIS A 55 -3.67 -10.13 -13.76
C HIS A 55 -2.45 -9.18 -13.90
N THR A 56 -2.65 -7.87 -13.92
CA THR A 56 -1.55 -6.92 -13.90
C THR A 56 -1.23 -6.46 -12.49
N GLU A 57 0.05 -6.17 -12.27
CA GLU A 57 0.56 -5.58 -11.03
C GLU A 57 0.94 -4.12 -11.26
N VAL A 58 0.64 -3.29 -10.28
CA VAL A 58 1.11 -1.90 -10.22
C VAL A 58 1.80 -1.67 -8.88
N LEU A 59 2.99 -1.09 -8.90
CA LEU A 59 3.74 -0.75 -7.71
C LEU A 59 3.60 0.74 -7.43
N ILE A 60 2.92 1.08 -6.34
CA ILE A 60 2.66 2.47 -5.96
C ILE A 60 3.70 2.92 -4.92
N GLU A 61 4.43 3.98 -5.23
CA GLU A 61 5.28 4.67 -4.27
C GLU A 61 4.41 5.55 -3.36
N SER A 62 4.55 5.41 -2.04
CA SER A 62 3.74 6.18 -1.08
C SER A 62 4.37 7.48 -0.61
N TYR A 63 5.68 7.63 -0.78
CA TYR A 63 6.51 8.71 -0.20
C TYR A 63 6.43 8.82 1.32
N VAL A 64 6.04 7.74 1.99
CA VAL A 64 5.92 7.67 3.45
C VAL A 64 6.92 6.66 3.99
N LYS A 65 7.82 7.10 4.84
CA LYS A 65 8.71 6.29 5.68
C LYS A 65 8.05 6.06 7.03
N ILE A 66 8.40 4.97 7.70
CA ILE A 66 7.87 4.64 9.02
C ILE A 66 9.03 4.45 9.98
N GLU A 67 9.08 5.27 11.03
CA GLU A 67 9.95 5.03 12.17
C GLU A 67 9.14 4.33 13.26
N MET A 68 9.67 3.24 13.80
CA MET A 68 9.07 2.53 14.91
C MET A 68 10.14 1.90 15.79
N ASP A 69 9.79 1.72 17.09
CA ASP A 69 10.69 1.07 18.04
C ASP A 69 10.89 -0.42 17.67
N PRO A 70 12.06 -1.00 17.99
CA PRO A 70 12.27 -2.44 17.92
C PRO A 70 11.17 -3.22 18.65
N GLY A 71 10.80 -4.38 18.12
CA GLY A 71 9.69 -5.19 18.66
C GLY A 71 8.30 -4.80 18.14
N ILE A 72 8.22 -3.77 17.30
CA ILE A 72 7.00 -3.39 16.59
C ILE A 72 7.16 -3.74 15.11
N VAL A 73 6.11 -4.29 14.52
CA VAL A 73 6.03 -4.55 13.07
C VAL A 73 4.77 -3.90 12.49
N GLY A 74 4.92 -3.27 11.34
CA GLY A 74 3.81 -2.79 10.53
C GLY A 74 3.30 -3.90 9.61
N LYS A 75 2.01 -4.26 9.71
CA LYS A 75 1.35 -5.20 8.80
C LYS A 75 0.43 -4.45 7.86
N MET A 76 0.75 -4.48 6.58
CA MET A 76 -0.02 -3.82 5.53
C MET A 76 -1.02 -4.78 4.92
N TYR A 77 -2.23 -4.29 4.73
CA TYR A 77 -3.38 -5.04 4.19
C TYR A 77 -4.06 -4.25 3.08
N SER A 78 -4.72 -4.98 2.19
CA SER A 78 -5.66 -4.38 1.25
C SER A 78 -6.82 -3.72 1.99
N ARG A 79 -7.37 -2.68 1.40
CA ARG A 79 -8.65 -2.13 1.87
C ARG A 79 -9.80 -3.01 1.39
N SER A 80 -10.77 -3.25 2.27
CA SER A 80 -11.96 -4.05 1.97
C SER A 80 -12.73 -3.50 0.75
N SER A 81 -12.86 -2.17 0.65
CA SER A 81 -13.53 -1.53 -0.49
C SER A 81 -12.81 -1.79 -1.82
N LEU A 82 -11.48 -1.80 -1.82
CA LEU A 82 -10.69 -2.06 -3.02
C LEU A 82 -10.78 -3.52 -3.43
N GLY A 83 -10.61 -4.45 -2.48
CA GLY A 83 -10.72 -5.90 -2.72
C GLY A 83 -12.12 -6.32 -3.14
N ILE A 84 -13.15 -5.94 -2.36
CA ILE A 84 -14.52 -6.41 -2.60
C ILE A 84 -15.15 -5.76 -3.84
N LYS A 85 -14.95 -4.44 -4.03
CA LYS A 85 -15.63 -3.71 -5.11
C LYS A 85 -14.86 -3.71 -6.42
N LYS A 86 -13.53 -3.78 -6.36
CA LYS A 86 -12.65 -3.63 -7.53
C LYS A 86 -11.82 -4.88 -7.84
N GLY A 87 -11.78 -5.86 -6.93
CA GLY A 87 -10.93 -7.06 -7.09
C GLY A 87 -9.44 -6.78 -6.97
N ILE A 88 -9.06 -5.60 -6.50
CA ILE A 88 -7.66 -5.19 -6.34
C ILE A 88 -7.21 -5.46 -4.91
N VAL A 89 -6.12 -6.19 -4.76
CA VAL A 89 -5.53 -6.57 -3.48
C VAL A 89 -4.03 -6.32 -3.47
N LEU A 90 -3.37 -6.48 -2.31
CA LEU A 90 -1.91 -6.49 -2.26
C LEU A 90 -1.36 -7.74 -2.97
N ALA A 91 -0.42 -7.56 -3.89
CA ALA A 91 0.20 -8.66 -4.64
C ALA A 91 0.93 -9.67 -3.73
N ASN A 92 1.51 -9.19 -2.63
CA ASN A 92 2.18 -10.02 -1.63
C ASN A 92 1.25 -10.52 -0.50
N GLY A 93 -0.07 -10.31 -0.62
CA GLY A 93 -1.08 -10.68 0.37
C GLY A 93 -1.02 -9.81 1.63
N THR A 94 0.09 -9.82 2.34
CA THR A 94 0.37 -8.97 3.51
C THR A 94 1.77 -8.41 3.41
N GLY A 95 1.91 -7.09 3.44
CA GLY A 95 3.22 -6.43 3.52
C GLY A 95 3.72 -6.42 4.96
N ILE A 96 4.97 -6.82 5.17
CA ILE A 96 5.66 -6.73 6.46
C ILE A 96 6.64 -5.56 6.39
N ILE A 97 6.45 -4.60 7.28
CA ILE A 97 7.32 -3.43 7.43
C ILE A 97 8.04 -3.54 8.77
N ASP A 98 9.31 -3.85 8.70
CA ASP A 98 10.17 -4.04 9.86
C ASP A 98 10.61 -2.71 10.46
N SER A 99 11.00 -2.69 11.73
CA SER A 99 11.43 -1.46 12.45
C SER A 99 12.72 -0.86 11.87
N ASP A 100 13.54 -1.67 11.22
CA ASP A 100 14.78 -1.26 10.54
C ASP A 100 14.61 -0.89 9.06
N PHE A 101 13.39 -0.98 8.51
CA PHE A 101 13.10 -0.54 7.15
C PHE A 101 13.06 0.99 7.07
N LYS A 102 14.02 1.61 6.37
CA LYS A 102 14.23 3.07 6.34
C LYS A 102 13.80 3.76 5.05
N LEU A 103 13.34 3.01 4.07
CA LEU A 103 12.88 3.56 2.80
C LEU A 103 11.38 3.89 2.86
N SER A 104 10.89 4.64 1.88
CA SER A 104 9.47 4.85 1.72
C SER A 104 8.76 3.55 1.35
N VAL A 105 7.55 3.41 1.86
CA VAL A 105 6.74 2.20 1.69
C VAL A 105 6.21 2.14 0.27
N LYS A 106 6.46 1.03 -0.42
CA LYS A 106 5.89 0.72 -1.73
C LYS A 106 4.74 -0.25 -1.58
N ILE A 107 3.67 0.00 -2.32
CA ILE A 107 2.41 -0.73 -2.22
C ILE A 107 2.18 -1.48 -3.54
N PRO A 108 2.48 -2.81 -3.57
CA PRO A 108 2.23 -3.63 -4.75
C PRO A 108 0.75 -4.01 -4.79
N LEU A 109 0.05 -3.60 -5.82
CA LEU A 109 -1.36 -3.93 -6.04
C LEU A 109 -1.51 -4.82 -7.26
N VAL A 110 -2.42 -5.78 -7.20
CA VAL A 110 -2.76 -6.68 -8.29
C VAL A 110 -4.28 -6.80 -8.43
N ASN A 111 -4.76 -6.85 -9.66
CA ASN A 111 -6.14 -7.20 -9.95
C ASN A 111 -6.23 -8.69 -10.22
N HIS A 112 -6.86 -9.45 -9.32
CA HIS A 112 -7.06 -10.89 -9.47
C HIS A 112 -8.21 -11.27 -10.40
N ASN A 113 -9.05 -10.34 -10.81
CA ASN A 113 -10.14 -10.64 -11.73
C ASN A 113 -9.58 -10.71 -13.15
N PRO A 114 -9.49 -11.89 -13.78
CA PRO A 114 -8.95 -12.03 -15.13
C PRO A 114 -9.84 -11.31 -16.15
N ASP A 115 -11.13 -11.42 -15.97
CA ASP A 115 -12.18 -10.76 -16.72
C ASP A 115 -13.33 -10.51 -15.75
N LEU A 116 -13.78 -9.29 -15.62
CA LEU A 116 -14.99 -8.97 -14.88
C LEU A 116 -16.20 -9.56 -15.62
N ILE A 117 -16.33 -10.89 -15.56
CA ILE A 117 -17.57 -11.54 -15.87
C ILE A 117 -18.47 -11.29 -14.66
N LEU A 118 -19.16 -10.18 -14.67
CA LEU A 118 -20.32 -10.01 -13.83
C LEU A 118 -21.34 -11.05 -14.29
N HIS A 119 -21.32 -12.22 -13.65
CA HIS A 119 -22.42 -13.16 -13.76
C HIS A 119 -23.67 -12.51 -13.12
N SER A 120 -24.30 -11.62 -13.86
CA SER A 120 -25.70 -11.37 -13.65
C SER A 120 -26.41 -12.64 -14.13
N SER A 121 -26.88 -13.44 -13.18
CA SER A 121 -27.69 -14.64 -13.45
C SER A 121 -29.02 -14.34 -14.18
N ARG A 122 -29.23 -13.16 -14.73
CA ARG A 122 -30.47 -12.68 -15.30
C ARG A 122 -30.41 -12.06 -16.69
N THR A 123 -29.23 -11.82 -17.28
CA THR A 123 -29.14 -11.30 -18.65
C THR A 123 -27.95 -11.90 -19.39
N THR A 124 -28.18 -12.35 -20.62
CA THR A 124 -27.16 -12.84 -21.57
C THR A 124 -26.44 -11.70 -22.32
N GLU A 125 -26.60 -10.45 -21.89
CA GLU A 125 -25.90 -9.33 -22.50
C GLU A 125 -24.43 -9.33 -22.06
N LYS A 126 -23.52 -9.32 -23.05
CA LYS A 126 -22.09 -9.08 -22.83
C LYS A 126 -21.92 -7.67 -22.26
N ILE A 127 -21.77 -7.58 -20.93
CA ILE A 127 -21.42 -6.32 -20.29
C ILE A 127 -20.01 -5.97 -20.76
N LYS A 128 -19.85 -4.73 -21.27
CA LYS A 128 -18.58 -4.19 -21.68
C LYS A 128 -17.63 -4.22 -20.48
N GLN A 129 -16.52 -4.92 -20.61
CA GLN A 129 -15.55 -5.07 -19.54
C GLN A 129 -14.93 -3.71 -19.23
N GLU A 130 -15.17 -3.19 -18.02
CA GLU A 130 -14.49 -2.01 -17.51
C GLU A 130 -13.52 -2.45 -16.42
N TYR A 131 -12.24 -2.25 -16.66
CA TYR A 131 -11.22 -2.49 -15.65
C TYR A 131 -11.36 -1.49 -14.49
N PRO A 132 -11.05 -1.91 -13.26
CA PRO A 132 -11.11 -1.02 -12.13
C PRO A 132 -10.04 0.08 -12.23
N VAL A 133 -10.45 1.27 -11.83
CA VAL A 133 -9.61 2.48 -11.85
C VAL A 133 -9.31 2.88 -10.41
N ILE A 134 -8.04 3.19 -10.13
CA ILE A 134 -7.62 3.84 -8.88
C ILE A 134 -7.44 5.32 -9.17
N ARG A 135 -8.07 6.17 -8.37
CA ARG A 135 -8.07 7.62 -8.56
C ARG A 135 -7.14 8.33 -7.60
N THR A 136 -6.68 9.50 -7.99
CA THR A 136 -5.93 10.41 -7.10
C THR A 136 -6.66 10.57 -5.76
N GLY A 137 -5.93 10.40 -4.66
CA GLY A 137 -6.48 10.50 -3.29
C GLY A 137 -7.29 9.29 -2.83
N GLU A 138 -7.47 8.27 -3.67
CA GLU A 138 -8.16 7.05 -3.26
C GLU A 138 -7.31 6.28 -2.24
N LYS A 139 -7.96 5.79 -1.18
CA LYS A 139 -7.33 4.96 -0.15
C LYS A 139 -7.09 3.56 -0.71
N ILE A 140 -5.82 3.16 -0.84
CA ILE A 140 -5.40 1.94 -1.56
C ILE A 140 -4.96 0.80 -0.65
N ALA A 141 -4.41 1.10 0.52
CA ALA A 141 -3.96 0.13 1.51
C ALA A 141 -4.17 0.67 2.92
N GLN A 142 -3.99 -0.19 3.91
CA GLN A 142 -3.99 0.20 5.32
C GLN A 142 -2.90 -0.56 6.08
N ILE A 143 -2.29 0.09 7.06
CA ILE A 143 -1.29 -0.53 7.95
C ILE A 143 -1.81 -0.60 9.38
N VAL A 144 -1.54 -1.72 10.04
CA VAL A 144 -1.80 -1.94 11.46
C VAL A 144 -0.48 -2.26 12.14
N PHE A 145 -0.23 -1.71 13.31
CA PHE A 145 0.98 -1.99 14.07
C PHE A 145 0.70 -3.00 15.18
N VAL A 146 1.59 -3.97 15.33
CA VAL A 146 1.52 -5.00 16.36
C VAL A 146 2.91 -5.26 16.94
N ASN A 147 2.97 -5.78 18.16
CA ASN A 147 4.20 -6.32 18.71
C ASN A 147 4.51 -7.66 18.02
N HIS A 148 5.79 -7.95 17.81
CA HIS A 148 6.23 -9.26 17.35
C HIS A 148 7.15 -9.91 18.41
N LEU A 149 7.22 -11.22 18.35
CA LEU A 149 8.12 -12.00 19.19
C LEU A 149 9.22 -12.56 18.31
N VAL A 150 10.40 -12.72 18.89
CA VAL A 150 11.52 -13.49 18.34
C VAL A 150 11.65 -14.79 19.10
N THR A 151 12.25 -15.80 18.51
CA THR A 151 12.51 -17.09 19.17
C THR A 151 13.66 -16.96 20.17
N ASP A 152 13.67 -17.82 21.21
CA ASP A 152 14.71 -17.78 22.24
C ASP A 152 16.11 -18.15 21.72
N ASP A 153 16.18 -18.80 20.58
CA ASP A 153 17.42 -19.21 19.87
C ASP A 153 17.77 -18.30 18.70
N ASP A 154 17.18 -17.09 18.61
CA ASP A 154 17.51 -16.10 17.59
C ASP A 154 18.90 -15.51 17.88
N ASP A 155 19.84 -15.74 16.95
CA ASP A 155 21.20 -15.23 16.97
C ASP A 155 21.51 -14.23 15.84
N THR A 156 20.46 -13.67 15.23
CA THR A 156 20.59 -12.74 14.09
C THR A 156 21.14 -11.39 14.53
N GLU A 157 22.35 -11.04 14.07
CA GLU A 157 22.99 -9.74 14.31
C GLU A 157 23.06 -8.85 13.05
N GLU A 158 22.56 -9.34 11.91
CA GLU A 158 22.65 -8.61 10.65
C GLU A 158 21.76 -7.36 10.66
N VAL A 159 22.28 -6.26 10.12
CA VAL A 159 21.57 -4.99 9.93
C VAL A 159 21.10 -4.88 8.49
N ARG A 160 19.85 -4.50 8.28
CA ARG A 160 19.30 -4.27 6.95
C ARG A 160 20.09 -3.21 6.18
N THR A 161 20.54 -3.52 4.97
CA THR A 161 21.27 -2.62 4.07
C THR A 161 20.50 -2.21 2.83
N GLY A 162 19.27 -2.71 2.65
CA GLY A 162 18.52 -2.46 1.42
C GLY A 162 16.99 -2.53 1.57
N GLY A 163 16.31 -2.46 0.42
CA GLY A 163 14.86 -2.38 0.30
C GLY A 163 14.17 -3.73 0.10
N ILE A 164 13.14 -3.73 -0.78
CA ILE A 164 12.31 -4.91 -1.06
C ILE A 164 13.19 -6.06 -1.61
N GLY A 165 13.15 -7.23 -0.93
CA GLY A 165 13.87 -8.43 -1.35
C GLY A 165 15.39 -8.41 -1.14
N SER A 166 15.96 -7.42 -0.44
CA SER A 166 17.40 -7.30 -0.24
C SER A 166 17.98 -8.27 0.80
N THR A 167 17.15 -8.89 1.63
CA THR A 167 17.54 -9.83 2.69
C THR A 167 17.50 -11.30 2.26
N GLY A 168 17.13 -11.57 1.01
CA GLY A 168 17.15 -12.92 0.41
C GLY A 168 18.02 -12.95 -0.85
N LYS A 169 18.94 -13.92 -0.92
CA LYS A 169 19.66 -14.26 -2.15
C LYS A 169 18.80 -15.22 -2.96
#